data_789d138f34865fcd545534bd5da4fd95
#
_entry.id   789d138f34865fcd545534bd5da4fd95
#
_cell.length_a   1.000
_cell.length_b   1.000
_cell.length_c   1.000
_cell.angle_alpha   90.00
_cell.angle_beta   90.00
_cell.angle_gamma   90.00
#
_symmetry.space_group_name_H-M   'P 1'
#
loop_
_entity.id
_entity.type
_entity.pdbx_description
1 polymer ?
#
loop_
_entity_poly.entity_id
_entity_poly.type
_entity_poly.pdbx_seq_one_letter_code
_entity_poly.pdbx_strand_id
1 'polypeptide(L)'
;MFEKLTLLFLLVISATMPLHAQGTAKTGPMSLLSRPADFPTPPKTTKSLFFIQRNKNKNTIVYDAKMMAGKLDTSNPIDAYWLRYGSTGERKELTWAQSTFAYGYSIKKAGTGNGFYITLTAYDKRKIHLQLDSNGEPIATMTINGTHCKLSHIWVFADDQSSWPTVYHVDLHGTELATGKKQTERIQN
;
A
#
# COMPACT_ATOMS: atom_id res chain seq x y z
N MET A 1 15.45 15.67 -24.82
CA MET A 1 16.31 14.53 -25.14
C MET A 1 17.39 14.47 -24.06
N PHE A 2 17.09 13.82 -22.93
CA PHE A 2 18.04 13.63 -21.82
C PHE A 2 18.15 12.14 -21.54
N GLU A 3 19.37 11.65 -21.72
CA GLU A 3 19.74 10.26 -21.57
C GLU A 3 19.66 9.81 -20.09
N LYS A 4 19.15 8.59 -19.90
CA LYS A 4 19.11 7.91 -18.61
C LYS A 4 20.51 7.44 -18.26
N LEU A 5 21.11 7.99 -17.22
CA LEU A 5 22.35 7.53 -16.64
C LEU A 5 22.09 6.30 -15.76
N THR A 6 22.38 5.13 -16.29
CA THR A 6 22.34 3.85 -15.58
C THR A 6 23.61 3.72 -14.76
N LEU A 7 23.52 3.87 -13.43
CA LEU A 7 24.64 3.63 -12.53
C LEU A 7 24.67 2.16 -12.13
N LEU A 8 25.58 1.42 -12.76
CA LEU A 8 25.87 0.02 -12.53
C LEU A 8 26.84 -0.11 -11.33
N PHE A 9 26.34 -0.55 -10.18
CA PHE A 9 27.19 -0.94 -9.05
C PHE A 9 27.42 -2.45 -9.11
N LEU A 10 28.59 -2.82 -9.65
CA LEU A 10 29.11 -4.19 -9.62
C LEU A 10 29.81 -4.40 -8.27
N LEU A 11 29.22 -5.20 -7.39
CA LEU A 11 29.92 -5.75 -6.22
C LEU A 11 30.06 -7.26 -6.41
N VAL A 12 31.24 -7.67 -6.83
CA VAL A 12 31.65 -9.10 -6.91
C VAL A 12 32.00 -9.56 -5.52
N ILE A 13 31.22 -10.46 -4.93
CA ILE A 13 31.61 -11.26 -3.77
C ILE A 13 31.50 -12.73 -4.16
N SER A 14 32.66 -13.35 -4.38
CA SER A 14 32.77 -14.78 -4.54
C SER A 14 32.61 -15.48 -3.19
N ALA A 15 31.53 -16.26 -3.03
CA ALA A 15 31.42 -17.20 -1.92
C ALA A 15 30.89 -18.54 -2.43
N THR A 16 31.68 -19.56 -2.18
CA THR A 16 31.48 -20.97 -2.46
C THR A 16 30.23 -21.51 -1.82
N MET A 17 29.37 -22.16 -2.61
CA MET A 17 28.13 -22.81 -2.18
C MET A 17 28.40 -24.19 -1.55
N PRO A 18 27.72 -24.52 -0.43
CA PRO A 18 27.40 -25.91 -0.14
C PRO A 18 26.02 -26.25 -0.76
N LEU A 19 26.03 -27.32 -1.52
CA LEU A 19 24.89 -27.99 -2.09
C LEU A 19 24.02 -28.55 -0.93
N HIS A 20 22.85 -27.97 -0.65
CA HIS A 20 21.87 -28.51 0.32
C HIS A 20 20.54 -28.78 -0.34
N ALA A 21 20.10 -29.99 -0.12
CA ALA A 21 18.89 -30.69 -0.45
C ALA A 21 17.68 -29.85 -0.85
N GLN A 22 17.10 -30.21 -2.00
CA GLN A 22 15.76 -29.84 -2.48
C GLN A 22 14.68 -30.28 -1.47
N GLY A 23 14.23 -29.35 -0.65
CA GLY A 23 12.93 -29.43 -0.01
C GLY A 23 11.87 -29.13 -1.07
N THR A 24 11.05 -30.12 -1.44
CA THR A 24 9.89 -29.93 -2.29
C THR A 24 8.90 -28.98 -1.62
N ALA A 25 8.99 -27.69 -1.94
CA ALA A 25 7.95 -26.71 -1.59
C ALA A 25 6.65 -27.17 -2.29
N LYS A 26 5.65 -27.56 -1.52
CA LYS A 26 4.28 -27.76 -2.00
C LYS A 26 3.78 -26.42 -2.55
N THR A 27 3.93 -26.23 -3.85
CA THR A 27 3.34 -25.13 -4.61
C THR A 27 1.85 -25.42 -4.73
N GLY A 28 1.07 -25.07 -3.69
CA GLY A 28 -0.37 -24.85 -3.90
C GLY A 28 -0.54 -23.67 -4.86
N PRO A 29 -1.65 -23.57 -5.60
CA PRO A 29 -1.82 -22.52 -6.58
C PRO A 29 -1.71 -21.16 -5.88
N MET A 30 -0.69 -20.37 -6.23
CA MET A 30 -0.40 -19.04 -5.69
C MET A 30 -1.57 -18.06 -5.83
N SER A 31 -2.54 -18.38 -6.70
CA SER A 31 -3.74 -17.59 -6.93
C SER A 31 -4.71 -17.53 -5.74
N LEU A 32 -4.51 -18.38 -4.71
CA LEU A 32 -5.43 -18.47 -3.55
C LEU A 32 -4.93 -17.76 -2.30
N LEU A 33 -3.71 -17.22 -2.29
CA LEU A 33 -3.13 -16.64 -1.08
C LEU A 33 -3.68 -15.23 -0.84
N SER A 34 -4.76 -15.18 -0.07
CA SER A 34 -5.35 -13.95 0.45
C SER A 34 -4.67 -13.53 1.75
N ARG A 35 -4.99 -12.31 2.20
CA ARG A 35 -4.53 -11.80 3.51
C ARG A 35 -4.95 -12.77 4.62
N PRO A 36 -4.00 -13.29 5.45
CA PRO A 36 -4.33 -14.18 6.55
C PRO A 36 -5.20 -13.50 7.61
N ALA A 37 -6.11 -14.26 8.22
CA ALA A 37 -7.04 -13.73 9.22
C ALA A 37 -6.34 -13.24 10.51
N ASP A 38 -5.16 -13.79 10.82
CA ASP A 38 -4.35 -13.44 11.99
C ASP A 38 -3.48 -12.18 11.77
N PHE A 39 -3.53 -11.54 10.60
CA PHE A 39 -2.88 -10.26 10.38
C PHE A 39 -3.63 -9.14 11.10
N PRO A 40 -2.92 -8.32 11.89
CA PRO A 40 -3.55 -7.29 12.68
C PRO A 40 -4.17 -6.20 11.79
N THR A 41 -5.32 -5.70 12.22
CA THR A 41 -5.93 -4.52 11.60
C THR A 41 -5.55 -3.29 12.44
N PRO A 42 -5.01 -2.22 11.84
CA PRO A 42 -4.71 -0.99 12.55
C PRO A 42 -5.91 -0.43 13.30
N PRO A 43 -5.71 0.18 14.48
CA PRO A 43 -6.77 0.91 15.16
C PRO A 43 -7.38 1.97 14.24
N LYS A 44 -8.72 1.99 14.16
CA LYS A 44 -9.43 2.98 13.35
C LYS A 44 -9.60 4.28 14.13
N THR A 45 -9.24 5.39 13.53
CA THR A 45 -9.47 6.74 14.02
C THR A 45 -10.34 7.53 13.02
N THR A 46 -10.77 8.73 13.38
CA THR A 46 -11.47 9.65 12.45
C THR A 46 -10.58 10.13 11.30
N LYS A 47 -9.26 9.91 11.37
CA LYS A 47 -8.30 10.28 10.32
C LYS A 47 -7.91 9.11 9.43
N SER A 48 -8.28 7.88 9.77
CA SER A 48 -7.84 6.68 9.05
C SER A 48 -8.42 6.62 7.65
N LEU A 49 -7.55 6.53 6.65
CA LEU A 49 -7.90 6.40 5.25
C LEU A 49 -7.88 4.94 4.81
N PHE A 50 -6.71 4.34 4.78
CA PHE A 50 -6.47 2.93 4.42
C PHE A 50 -5.11 2.48 4.93
N PHE A 51 -4.80 1.19 4.76
CA PHE A 51 -3.50 0.63 5.07
C PHE A 51 -3.03 -0.36 4.01
N ILE A 52 -1.73 -0.63 3.98
CA ILE A 52 -1.09 -1.62 3.10
C ILE A 52 -0.39 -2.65 3.95
N GLN A 53 -0.59 -3.93 3.63
CA GLN A 53 0.11 -5.06 4.22
C GLN A 53 0.67 -5.97 3.15
N ARG A 54 1.72 -6.71 3.49
CA ARG A 54 2.37 -7.68 2.61
C ARG A 54 2.58 -9.02 3.33
N ASN A 55 2.59 -10.12 2.57
CA ASN A 55 2.77 -11.49 3.08
C ASN A 55 4.09 -11.74 3.87
N LYS A 56 5.10 -10.88 3.75
CA LYS A 56 6.40 -11.07 4.39
C LYS A 56 6.33 -11.06 5.92
N ASN A 57 5.56 -10.16 6.49
CA ASN A 57 5.42 -10.01 7.93
C ASN A 57 4.16 -9.19 8.28
N LYS A 58 3.84 -9.09 9.56
CA LYS A 58 2.65 -8.37 10.05
C LYS A 58 2.78 -6.84 10.07
N ASN A 59 3.95 -6.29 9.69
CA ASN A 59 4.13 -4.84 9.66
C ASN A 59 3.18 -4.20 8.65
N THR A 60 2.60 -3.08 9.04
CA THR A 60 1.53 -2.42 8.30
C THR A 60 1.90 -0.98 8.02
N ILE A 61 1.73 -0.53 6.78
CA ILE A 61 1.84 0.88 6.43
C ILE A 61 0.45 1.47 6.52
N VAL A 62 0.29 2.48 7.38
CA VAL A 62 -0.96 3.19 7.59
C VAL A 62 -0.90 4.53 6.88
N TYR A 63 -2.02 4.92 6.28
CA TYR A 63 -2.22 6.22 5.65
C TYR A 63 -3.38 6.90 6.36
N ASP A 64 -3.07 7.94 7.12
CA ASP A 64 -4.05 8.77 7.82
C ASP A 64 -4.14 10.14 7.14
N ALA A 65 -5.30 10.78 7.23
CA ALA A 65 -5.47 12.15 6.76
C ALA A 65 -4.80 13.15 7.70
N LYS A 66 -4.11 14.13 7.14
CA LYS A 66 -3.69 15.33 7.87
C LYS A 66 -4.77 16.39 7.70
N MET A 67 -5.32 16.80 8.84
CA MET A 67 -6.38 17.80 8.91
C MET A 67 -5.86 19.08 9.54
N MET A 68 -6.22 20.22 8.97
CA MET A 68 -5.94 21.56 9.48
C MET A 68 -7.24 22.38 9.48
N ALA A 69 -7.67 22.82 10.65
CA ALA A 69 -8.91 23.61 10.82
C ALA A 69 -10.14 22.99 10.13
N GLY A 70 -10.36 21.67 10.30
CA GLY A 70 -11.50 20.95 9.72
C GLY A 70 -11.43 20.68 8.22
N LYS A 71 -10.29 20.98 7.57
CA LYS A 71 -10.02 20.72 6.14
C LYS A 71 -8.80 19.84 5.97
N LEU A 72 -8.69 19.19 4.81
CA LEU A 72 -7.45 18.50 4.46
C LEU A 72 -6.31 19.50 4.34
N ASP A 73 -5.13 19.15 4.89
CA ASP A 73 -3.92 19.95 4.70
C ASP A 73 -3.58 20.03 3.21
N THR A 74 -3.51 21.24 2.68
CA THR A 74 -3.35 21.47 1.24
C THR A 74 -1.93 21.22 0.74
N SER A 75 -0.95 21.20 1.64
CA SER A 75 0.47 20.97 1.32
C SER A 75 0.86 19.51 1.47
N ASN A 76 0.31 18.82 2.46
CA ASN A 76 0.63 17.43 2.77
C ASN A 76 -0.58 16.74 3.42
N PRO A 77 -1.59 16.31 2.64
CA PRO A 77 -2.86 15.83 3.16
C PRO A 77 -2.80 14.43 3.79
N ILE A 78 -1.67 13.73 3.71
CA ILE A 78 -1.52 12.36 4.22
C ILE A 78 -0.32 12.27 5.17
N ASP A 79 -0.52 11.48 6.22
CA ASP A 79 0.48 10.98 7.12
C ASP A 79 0.65 9.48 6.89
N ALA A 80 1.80 9.08 6.33
CA ALA A 80 2.10 7.68 6.04
C ALA A 80 3.20 7.17 6.97
N TYR A 81 2.92 6.09 7.70
CA TYR A 81 3.84 5.56 8.72
C TYR A 81 3.70 4.04 8.88
N TRP A 82 4.69 3.41 9.53
CA TRP A 82 4.67 2.02 9.93
C TRP A 82 3.97 1.82 11.28
N LEU A 83 3.21 0.70 11.37
CA LEU A 83 2.96 0.00 12.63
C LEU A 83 3.75 -1.32 12.61
N ARG A 84 4.71 -1.45 13.52
CA ARG A 84 5.71 -2.54 13.57
C ARG A 84 5.16 -3.77 14.27
N TYR A 85 4.04 -4.32 13.83
CA TYR A 85 3.40 -5.50 14.44
C TYR A 85 4.25 -6.78 14.42
N GLY A 86 5.26 -6.85 13.56
CA GLY A 86 6.24 -7.93 13.58
C GLY A 86 7.22 -7.87 14.77
N SER A 87 7.16 -6.80 15.59
CA SER A 87 7.99 -6.60 16.78
C SER A 87 7.15 -6.03 17.93
N THR A 88 7.16 -4.72 18.13
CA THR A 88 6.57 -4.05 19.31
C THR A 88 5.18 -3.47 19.07
N GLY A 89 4.71 -3.40 17.82
CA GLY A 89 3.48 -2.69 17.45
C GLY A 89 3.63 -1.17 17.43
N GLU A 90 4.84 -0.65 17.65
CA GLU A 90 5.11 0.79 17.69
C GLU A 90 4.92 1.47 16.34
N ARG A 91 4.56 2.74 16.37
CA ARG A 91 4.60 3.62 15.20
C ARG A 91 6.04 3.99 14.87
N LYS A 92 6.39 3.95 13.60
CA LYS A 92 7.68 4.42 13.08
C LYS A 92 7.48 5.15 11.75
N GLU A 93 8.14 6.28 11.58
CA GLU A 93 8.12 7.03 10.33
C GLU A 93 8.77 6.23 9.19
N LEU A 94 8.30 6.46 7.97
CA LEU A 94 8.93 5.91 6.78
C LEU A 94 10.31 6.55 6.60
N THR A 95 11.32 5.72 6.29
CA THR A 95 12.62 6.26 5.87
C THR A 95 12.49 6.92 4.50
N TRP A 96 13.44 7.78 4.15
CA TRP A 96 13.48 8.41 2.83
C TRP A 96 13.38 7.37 1.69
N ALA A 97 14.16 6.29 1.76
CA ALA A 97 14.13 5.24 0.76
C ALA A 97 12.76 4.54 0.65
N GLN A 98 12.11 4.27 1.78
CA GLN A 98 10.76 3.68 1.80
C GLN A 98 9.71 4.62 1.19
N SER A 99 9.78 5.92 1.49
CA SER A 99 8.89 6.92 0.91
C SER A 99 9.13 7.10 -0.59
N THR A 100 10.40 7.08 -1.02
CA THR A 100 10.76 7.34 -2.42
C THR A 100 10.45 6.16 -3.34
N PHE A 101 10.71 4.93 -2.89
CA PHE A 101 10.72 3.76 -3.78
C PHE A 101 9.59 2.75 -3.56
N ALA A 102 8.87 2.83 -2.44
CA ALA A 102 7.88 1.81 -2.11
C ALA A 102 6.53 2.36 -1.62
N TYR A 103 6.51 3.07 -0.51
CA TYR A 103 5.27 3.39 0.21
C TYR A 103 4.91 4.88 0.18
N GLY A 104 5.69 5.66 -0.54
CA GLY A 104 5.38 7.07 -0.77
C GLY A 104 4.24 7.25 -1.78
N TYR A 105 3.92 8.50 -1.99
CA TYR A 105 2.83 8.89 -2.89
C TYR A 105 3.12 10.26 -3.49
N SER A 106 2.49 10.53 -4.63
CA SER A 106 2.35 11.86 -5.19
C SER A 106 0.90 12.35 -5.06
N ILE A 107 0.72 13.65 -4.98
CA ILE A 107 -0.60 14.28 -4.88
C ILE A 107 -0.82 15.26 -6.03
N LYS A 108 -2.08 15.33 -6.48
CA LYS A 108 -2.55 16.35 -7.41
C LYS A 108 -3.91 16.84 -6.92
N LYS A 109 -4.12 18.17 -6.84
CA LYS A 109 -5.44 18.72 -6.51
C LYS A 109 -6.48 18.22 -7.50
N ALA A 110 -7.65 17.83 -7.00
CA ALA A 110 -8.80 17.59 -7.84
C ALA A 110 -9.28 18.94 -8.42
N GLY A 111 -9.65 18.95 -9.70
CA GLY A 111 -9.94 20.20 -10.41
C GLY A 111 -11.12 21.01 -9.85
N THR A 112 -12.09 20.35 -9.23
CA THR A 112 -13.25 20.97 -8.56
C THR A 112 -13.38 20.40 -7.15
N GLY A 113 -13.40 21.25 -6.13
CA GLY A 113 -13.55 20.84 -4.73
C GLY A 113 -12.25 20.79 -3.92
N ASN A 114 -12.37 20.38 -2.64
CA ASN A 114 -11.27 20.34 -1.67
C ASN A 114 -10.60 18.96 -1.59
N GLY A 115 -10.54 18.22 -2.71
CA GLY A 115 -10.00 16.88 -2.76
C GLY A 115 -8.63 16.80 -3.45
N PHE A 116 -8.02 15.61 -3.37
CA PHE A 116 -6.74 15.28 -3.99
C PHE A 116 -6.80 13.93 -4.68
N TYR A 117 -6.14 13.82 -5.81
CA TYR A 117 -5.79 12.53 -6.39
C TYR A 117 -4.42 12.11 -5.87
N ILE A 118 -4.37 10.91 -5.33
CA ILE A 118 -3.17 10.27 -4.77
C ILE A 118 -2.76 9.17 -5.72
N THR A 119 -1.48 9.12 -6.04
CA THR A 119 -0.85 8.04 -6.79
C THR A 119 0.23 7.42 -5.92
N LEU A 120 0.10 6.15 -5.59
CA LEU A 120 1.11 5.42 -4.79
C LEU A 120 2.35 5.17 -5.63
N THR A 121 3.54 5.31 -5.04
CA THR A 121 4.82 5.12 -5.73
C THR A 121 4.96 3.70 -6.30
N ALA A 122 4.58 2.69 -5.53
CA ALA A 122 4.65 1.29 -5.98
C ALA A 122 3.52 0.86 -6.92
N TYR A 123 2.47 1.68 -7.08
CA TYR A 123 1.32 1.37 -7.94
C TYR A 123 0.68 2.63 -8.50
N ASP A 124 1.17 3.07 -9.65
CA ASP A 124 0.76 4.31 -10.32
C ASP A 124 -0.41 4.15 -11.31
N LYS A 125 -0.82 2.91 -11.59
CA LYS A 125 -1.86 2.60 -12.59
C LYS A 125 -3.27 3.08 -12.17
N ARG A 126 -3.51 3.26 -10.88
CA ARG A 126 -4.81 3.72 -10.36
C ARG A 126 -4.65 4.86 -9.36
N LYS A 127 -5.54 5.83 -9.48
CA LYS A 127 -5.58 6.98 -8.56
C LYS A 127 -6.57 6.70 -7.43
N ILE A 128 -6.18 7.11 -6.23
CA ILE A 128 -7.04 7.16 -5.07
C ILE A 128 -7.52 8.60 -4.93
N HIS A 129 -8.81 8.81 -4.76
CA HIS A 129 -9.38 10.13 -4.52
C HIS A 129 -9.56 10.34 -3.02
N LEU A 130 -8.81 11.28 -2.44
CA LEU A 130 -8.93 11.73 -1.06
C LEU A 130 -9.84 12.94 -1.02
N GLN A 131 -10.88 12.88 -0.21
CA GLN A 131 -11.85 13.97 -0.02
C GLN A 131 -12.49 13.88 1.36
N LEU A 132 -13.28 14.90 1.73
CA LEU A 132 -14.17 14.81 2.87
C LEU A 132 -15.51 14.23 2.42
N ASP A 133 -16.11 13.39 3.25
CA ASP A 133 -17.47 12.92 3.05
C ASP A 133 -18.51 13.97 3.47
N SER A 134 -19.80 13.61 3.42
CA SER A 134 -20.90 14.50 3.82
C SER A 134 -20.88 14.92 5.31
N ASN A 135 -20.17 14.17 6.15
CA ASN A 135 -20.01 14.46 7.58
C ASN A 135 -18.73 15.26 7.87
N GLY A 136 -17.94 15.60 6.83
CA GLY A 136 -16.65 16.26 6.98
C GLY A 136 -15.51 15.31 7.41
N GLU A 137 -15.73 14.00 7.36
CA GLU A 137 -14.68 13.00 7.65
C GLU A 137 -13.86 12.69 6.39
N PRO A 138 -12.53 12.53 6.52
CA PRO A 138 -11.69 12.19 5.38
C PRO A 138 -11.93 10.75 4.93
N ILE A 139 -12.08 10.58 3.62
CA ILE A 139 -12.22 9.28 2.98
C ILE A 139 -11.30 9.16 1.77
N ALA A 140 -10.75 7.97 1.58
CA ALA A 140 -10.04 7.58 0.37
C ALA A 140 -10.95 6.70 -0.48
N THR A 141 -11.19 7.07 -1.72
CA THR A 141 -12.07 6.33 -2.62
C THR A 141 -11.35 5.93 -3.90
N MET A 142 -11.76 4.80 -4.49
CA MET A 142 -11.30 4.35 -5.79
C MET A 142 -12.30 3.39 -6.42
N THR A 143 -12.11 3.08 -7.71
CA THR A 143 -12.89 2.05 -8.37
C THR A 143 -12.32 0.66 -8.06
N ILE A 144 -13.15 -0.25 -7.56
CA ILE A 144 -12.84 -1.66 -7.27
C ILE A 144 -13.90 -2.51 -7.98
N ASN A 145 -13.51 -3.43 -8.86
CA ASN A 145 -14.43 -4.20 -9.71
C ASN A 145 -15.47 -3.33 -10.45
N GLY A 146 -15.05 -2.20 -11.00
CA GLY A 146 -15.95 -1.28 -11.68
C GLY A 146 -16.87 -0.44 -10.78
N THR A 147 -16.81 -0.64 -9.46
CA THR A 147 -17.67 0.01 -8.46
C THR A 147 -16.92 1.08 -7.68
N HIS A 148 -17.55 2.22 -7.41
CA HIS A 148 -16.95 3.29 -6.60
C HIS A 148 -16.98 2.94 -5.12
N CYS A 149 -15.82 2.74 -4.52
CA CYS A 149 -15.66 2.22 -3.17
C CYS A 149 -14.83 3.16 -2.28
N LYS A 150 -15.17 3.19 -0.99
CA LYS A 150 -14.27 3.62 0.07
C LYS A 150 -13.20 2.54 0.24
N LEU A 151 -11.94 2.88 -0.02
CA LEU A 151 -10.80 1.97 0.14
C LEU A 151 -10.61 1.66 1.62
N SER A 152 -10.42 0.39 1.96
CA SER A 152 -10.13 -0.03 3.32
C SER A 152 -8.68 -0.48 3.49
N HIS A 153 -8.20 -1.35 2.62
CA HIS A 153 -6.81 -1.80 2.64
C HIS A 153 -6.39 -2.41 1.30
N ILE A 154 -5.08 -2.51 1.15
CA ILE A 154 -4.41 -3.15 0.02
C ILE A 154 -3.57 -4.30 0.58
N TRP A 155 -3.77 -5.51 0.04
CA TRP A 155 -2.94 -6.66 0.33
C TRP A 155 -2.00 -6.92 -0.83
N VAL A 156 -0.69 -7.04 -0.55
CA VAL A 156 0.33 -7.31 -1.56
C VAL A 156 0.91 -8.68 -1.31
N PHE A 157 0.77 -9.58 -2.27
CA PHE A 157 1.43 -10.88 -2.27
C PHE A 157 2.64 -10.85 -3.19
N ALA A 158 3.81 -11.03 -2.62
CA ALA A 158 5.09 -10.90 -3.32
C ALA A 158 6.07 -12.00 -2.88
N ASP A 159 7.05 -12.29 -3.73
CA ASP A 159 8.22 -13.05 -3.34
C ASP A 159 8.97 -12.32 -2.23
N ASP A 160 9.31 -13.01 -1.15
CA ASP A 160 10.04 -12.46 -0.01
C ASP A 160 11.51 -12.92 0.03
N GLN A 161 11.97 -13.70 -0.96
CA GLN A 161 13.31 -14.25 -1.05
C GLN A 161 14.35 -13.22 -1.55
N SER A 162 13.89 -12.13 -2.14
CA SER A 162 14.75 -11.13 -2.76
C SER A 162 14.66 -9.76 -2.07
N SER A 163 15.72 -8.95 -2.19
CA SER A 163 15.72 -7.55 -1.73
C SER A 163 14.76 -6.68 -2.54
N TRP A 164 14.51 -7.04 -3.81
CA TRP A 164 13.53 -6.44 -4.70
C TRP A 164 12.48 -7.50 -5.03
N PRO A 165 11.44 -7.61 -4.21
CA PRO A 165 10.47 -8.69 -4.35
C PRO A 165 9.64 -8.55 -5.63
N THR A 166 9.44 -9.66 -6.32
CA THR A 166 8.46 -9.74 -7.41
C THR A 166 7.07 -9.80 -6.82
N VAL A 167 6.22 -8.82 -7.17
CA VAL A 167 4.80 -8.83 -6.78
C VAL A 167 4.05 -9.79 -7.69
N TYR A 168 3.37 -10.76 -7.12
CA TYR A 168 2.53 -11.71 -7.86
C TYR A 168 1.12 -11.18 -8.06
N HIS A 169 0.52 -10.64 -7.00
CA HIS A 169 -0.78 -9.97 -7.10
C HIS A 169 -0.98 -8.94 -5.99
N VAL A 170 -1.96 -8.08 -6.23
CA VAL A 170 -2.44 -7.08 -5.28
C VAL A 170 -3.94 -7.25 -5.13
N ASP A 171 -4.44 -7.40 -3.91
CA ASP A 171 -5.87 -7.38 -3.60
C ASP A 171 -6.27 -6.00 -3.08
N LEU A 172 -7.19 -5.35 -3.77
CA LEU A 172 -7.83 -4.11 -3.34
C LEU A 172 -9.11 -4.45 -2.58
N HIS A 173 -9.24 -3.93 -1.37
CA HIS A 173 -10.41 -4.14 -0.52
C HIS A 173 -11.09 -2.82 -0.20
N GLY A 174 -12.39 -2.75 -0.40
CA GLY A 174 -13.17 -1.56 -0.13
C GLY A 174 -14.62 -1.85 0.20
N THR A 175 -15.36 -0.78 0.44
CA THR A 175 -16.81 -0.81 0.67
C THR A 175 -17.47 0.11 -0.34
N GLU A 176 -18.39 -0.43 -1.12
CA GLU A 176 -19.19 0.33 -2.07
C GLU A 176 -19.94 1.47 -1.38
N LEU A 177 -19.79 2.68 -1.89
CA LEU A 177 -20.40 3.86 -1.26
C LEU A 177 -21.92 3.86 -1.34
N ALA A 178 -22.50 3.31 -2.41
CA ALA A 178 -23.94 3.32 -2.62
C ALA A 178 -24.68 2.29 -1.76
N THR A 179 -24.11 1.10 -1.55
CA THR A 179 -24.82 -0.04 -0.93
C THR A 179 -24.23 -0.50 0.40
N GLY A 180 -23.00 -0.06 0.74
CA GLY A 180 -22.26 -0.58 1.89
C GLY A 180 -21.69 -1.99 1.70
N LYS A 181 -21.83 -2.60 0.52
CA LYS A 181 -21.33 -3.94 0.23
C LYS A 181 -19.81 -3.95 0.14
N LYS A 182 -19.18 -4.96 0.74
CA LYS A 182 -17.73 -5.18 0.62
C LYS A 182 -17.37 -5.62 -0.81
N GLN A 183 -16.32 -5.03 -1.35
CA GLN A 183 -15.75 -5.34 -2.67
C GLN A 183 -14.29 -5.73 -2.53
N THR A 184 -13.87 -6.71 -3.33
CA THR A 184 -12.47 -7.13 -3.42
C THR A 184 -12.11 -7.35 -4.87
N GLU A 185 -11.01 -6.78 -5.34
CA GLU A 185 -10.49 -6.97 -6.69
C GLU A 185 -9.05 -7.46 -6.61
N ARG A 186 -8.76 -8.58 -7.28
CA ARG A 186 -7.39 -9.09 -7.44
C ARG A 186 -6.81 -8.63 -8.77
N ILE A 187 -5.64 -8.03 -8.69
CA ILE A 187 -4.85 -7.58 -9.83
C ILE A 187 -3.61 -8.46 -9.91
N GLN A 188 -3.50 -9.25 -10.96
CA GLN A 188 -2.32 -10.04 -11.27
C GLN A 188 -1.25 -9.11 -11.88
N ASN A 189 0.01 -9.38 -11.59
CA ASN A 189 1.13 -8.61 -12.14
C ASN A 189 1.81 -9.38 -13.28
#